data_03c38e85dc7b9a48079e6295db160376
#
_entry.id   03c38e85dc7b9a48079e6295db160376
#
_cell.length_a   1.000
_cell.length_b   1.000
_cell.length_c   1.000
_cell.angle_alpha   90.00
_cell.angle_beta   90.00
_cell.angle_gamma   90.00
#
_symmetry.space_group_name_H-M   'P 1'
#
loop_
_entity.id
_entity.type
_entity.pdbx_description
1 polymer ?
#
loop_
_entity_poly.entity_id
_entity_poly.type
_entity_poly.pdbx_seq_one_letter_code
_entity_poly.pdbx_strand_id
1 'polypeptide(L)'
;MDYSKMKSSIDRAILKSPLDVAAYDDKFALCRDYEGTEFRLAHEWNQALQEEIRAGLKLAVDTRDFKTAEEFDNLLFRSLLFCAPHYFDAYLQAVEYGKPLDKKFYLPRRHYLKRYVEGYQEVLEGKLDFLSISMPKRCGKSQLGINFTNMLSGKFPDRSTLMEGTGDDLVQSFYKGCLEYIQQPNDYHFYDIFPESKLVQTNADTKVINLLHKSRFPTVMCRSIDARQVGLSEATNLLYLDDCVEGREEAKNRQRLDDKWEVISGDIIGRAIEGTPIVICGTRYSLYDPIGHLQEEMRKQGKRCKIIETPALDPVTDESNFEYIREGRKVFTTQYFRDQREMLSAEQFESEFQQQPFEAKGILFPEASMNRYFELPVDREPDSIIAVCDTADKGADYCSMPIAAVYGDEVYIVDVVFDDSPPEVTKPECAKALMDNLVVAGTFESNNAGTYFARDVQQILTDRKYVCNIRTKRTISNKQTRIEFASDNIIKHFYFKDPSLYARNSQYAMFMKQVTTYTRSGKVPHDDAPDSLSLLENELRGLVGAKVEVFKRPC
;
A
#
# COMPACT_ATOMS: atom_id res chain seq x y z
N MET A 1 -1.45 -43.34 10.58
CA MET A 1 -1.61 -43.47 9.11
C MET A 1 -0.50 -42.65 8.45
N ASP A 2 0.12 -43.12 7.36
CA ASP A 2 1.19 -42.36 6.70
C ASP A 2 0.57 -41.53 5.54
N TYR A 3 0.01 -40.38 5.90
CA TYR A 3 -0.69 -39.49 4.98
C TYR A 3 0.22 -39.02 3.83
N SER A 4 1.51 -38.80 4.08
CA SER A 4 2.46 -38.36 3.05
C SER A 4 2.70 -39.41 1.99
N LYS A 5 2.78 -40.71 2.37
CA LYS A 5 2.89 -41.81 1.40
C LYS A 5 1.61 -41.97 0.59
N MET A 6 0.45 -41.86 1.23
CA MET A 6 -0.85 -41.93 0.54
C MET A 6 -0.96 -40.83 -0.47
N LYS A 7 -0.68 -39.58 -0.07
CA LYS A 7 -0.66 -38.42 -0.98
C LYS A 7 0.25 -38.66 -2.18
N SER A 8 1.49 -39.08 -1.96
CA SER A 8 2.46 -39.35 -3.03
C SER A 8 2.01 -40.48 -3.99
N SER A 9 1.22 -41.45 -3.50
CA SER A 9 0.64 -42.48 -4.35
C SER A 9 -0.46 -41.95 -5.24
N ILE A 10 -1.34 -41.11 -4.69
CA ILE A 10 -2.44 -40.46 -5.41
C ILE A 10 -1.87 -39.47 -6.44
N ASP A 11 -0.88 -38.64 -6.07
CA ASP A 11 -0.22 -37.70 -6.98
C ASP A 11 0.35 -38.44 -8.24
N ARG A 12 0.91 -39.64 -8.06
CA ARG A 12 1.37 -40.48 -9.19
C ARG A 12 0.22 -41.01 -10.06
N ALA A 13 -0.96 -41.31 -9.45
CA ALA A 13 -2.13 -41.72 -10.21
C ALA A 13 -2.67 -40.55 -11.07
N ILE A 14 -2.77 -39.36 -10.49
CA ILE A 14 -3.17 -38.13 -11.20
C ILE A 14 -2.24 -37.83 -12.37
N LEU A 15 -0.92 -37.93 -12.19
CA LEU A 15 0.06 -37.71 -13.25
C LEU A 15 -0.06 -38.71 -14.41
N LYS A 16 -0.48 -39.96 -14.12
CA LYS A 16 -0.71 -40.98 -15.16
C LYS A 16 -2.01 -40.79 -15.92
N SER A 17 -3.04 -40.34 -15.24
CA SER A 17 -4.38 -40.16 -15.79
C SER A 17 -4.96 -38.81 -15.37
N PRO A 18 -4.59 -37.70 -16.04
CA PRO A 18 -4.98 -36.34 -15.65
C PRO A 18 -6.48 -36.05 -15.73
N LEU A 19 -7.27 -36.90 -16.36
CA LEU A 19 -8.73 -36.79 -16.45
C LEU A 19 -9.47 -37.79 -15.54
N ASP A 20 -8.77 -38.55 -14.70
CA ASP A 20 -9.37 -39.46 -13.72
C ASP A 20 -9.82 -38.69 -12.48
N VAL A 21 -11.04 -38.15 -12.49
CA VAL A 21 -11.62 -37.35 -11.40
C VAL A 21 -11.63 -38.12 -10.07
N ALA A 22 -11.75 -39.47 -10.10
CA ALA A 22 -11.74 -40.27 -8.89
C ALA A 22 -10.43 -40.14 -8.11
N ALA A 23 -9.28 -40.06 -8.79
CA ALA A 23 -7.99 -39.85 -8.13
C ALA A 23 -7.90 -38.49 -7.42
N TYR A 24 -8.52 -37.45 -7.98
CA TYR A 24 -8.60 -36.13 -7.33
C TYR A 24 -9.57 -36.12 -6.15
N ASP A 25 -10.69 -36.86 -6.25
CA ASP A 25 -11.66 -37.01 -5.15
C ASP A 25 -11.03 -37.80 -3.99
N ASP A 26 -10.24 -38.84 -4.26
CA ASP A 26 -9.43 -39.56 -3.26
C ASP A 26 -8.44 -38.63 -2.56
N LYS A 27 -7.79 -37.72 -3.30
CA LYS A 27 -6.90 -36.71 -2.73
C LYS A 27 -7.65 -35.72 -1.86
N PHE A 28 -8.84 -35.30 -2.28
CA PHE A 28 -9.71 -34.44 -1.49
C PHE A 28 -10.18 -35.13 -0.21
N ALA A 29 -10.59 -36.39 -0.29
CA ALA A 29 -10.97 -37.20 0.88
C ALA A 29 -9.80 -37.33 1.86
N LEU A 30 -8.57 -37.53 1.36
CA LEU A 30 -7.34 -37.55 2.18
C LEU A 30 -7.13 -36.22 2.91
N CYS A 31 -7.33 -35.07 2.24
CA CYS A 31 -7.21 -33.75 2.86
C CYS A 31 -8.22 -33.59 4.02
N ARG A 32 -9.47 -34.00 3.81
CA ARG A 32 -10.52 -33.94 4.83
C ARG A 32 -10.22 -34.83 6.03
N ASP A 33 -9.73 -36.05 5.80
CA ASP A 33 -9.36 -36.99 6.88
C ASP A 33 -8.13 -36.46 7.65
N TYR A 34 -7.20 -35.81 6.96
CA TYR A 34 -5.97 -35.27 7.57
C TYR A 34 -6.20 -34.00 8.40
N GLU A 35 -7.30 -33.27 8.18
CA GLU A 35 -7.63 -32.03 8.89
C GLU A 35 -7.64 -32.21 10.41
N GLY A 36 -8.20 -33.32 10.91
CA GLY A 36 -8.22 -33.63 12.33
C GLY A 36 -6.85 -33.91 12.95
N THR A 37 -5.83 -34.18 12.13
CA THR A 37 -4.45 -34.45 12.57
C THR A 37 -3.55 -33.24 12.43
N GLU A 38 -3.59 -32.59 11.27
CA GLU A 38 -2.74 -31.45 10.90
C GLU A 38 -3.54 -30.45 10.08
N PHE A 39 -4.33 -29.63 10.76
CA PHE A 39 -5.27 -28.68 10.17
C PHE A 39 -4.65 -27.82 9.04
N ARG A 40 -3.53 -27.16 9.36
CA ARG A 40 -2.91 -26.24 8.39
C ARG A 40 -2.42 -26.98 7.14
N LEU A 41 -1.74 -28.08 7.31
CA LEU A 41 -1.18 -28.84 6.20
C LEU A 41 -2.26 -29.47 5.32
N ALA A 42 -3.37 -29.93 5.92
CA ALA A 42 -4.54 -30.43 5.18
C ALA A 42 -5.13 -29.37 4.24
N HIS A 43 -5.29 -28.15 4.73
CA HIS A 43 -5.78 -27.04 3.93
C HIS A 43 -4.77 -26.57 2.87
N GLU A 44 -3.47 -26.55 3.18
CA GLU A 44 -2.42 -26.27 2.18
C GLU A 44 -2.44 -27.31 1.04
N TRP A 45 -2.60 -28.59 1.37
CA TRP A 45 -2.74 -29.64 0.35
C TRP A 45 -4.02 -29.47 -0.48
N ASN A 46 -5.13 -29.10 0.16
CA ASN A 46 -6.37 -28.87 -0.54
C ASN A 46 -6.30 -27.64 -1.47
N GLN A 47 -5.61 -26.58 -1.07
CA GLN A 47 -5.38 -25.41 -1.93
C GLN A 47 -4.52 -25.77 -3.16
N ALA A 48 -3.48 -26.59 -2.99
CA ALA A 48 -2.70 -27.12 -4.10
C ALA A 48 -3.58 -27.99 -5.02
N LEU A 49 -4.41 -28.86 -4.44
CA LEU A 49 -5.36 -29.68 -5.18
C LEU A 49 -6.35 -28.85 -6.00
N GLN A 50 -6.81 -27.70 -5.51
CA GLN A 50 -7.69 -26.79 -6.27
C GLN A 50 -7.06 -26.33 -7.60
N GLU A 51 -5.76 -26.05 -7.61
CA GLU A 51 -5.06 -25.68 -8.85
C GLU A 51 -4.91 -26.89 -9.80
N GLU A 52 -4.68 -28.09 -9.25
CA GLU A 52 -4.67 -29.32 -10.04
C GLU A 52 -6.06 -29.62 -10.65
N ILE A 53 -7.14 -29.47 -9.88
CA ILE A 53 -8.54 -29.62 -10.36
C ILE A 53 -8.82 -28.62 -11.48
N ARG A 54 -8.38 -27.35 -11.35
CA ARG A 54 -8.57 -26.34 -12.42
C ARG A 54 -7.83 -26.72 -13.69
N ALA A 55 -6.65 -27.32 -13.58
CA ALA A 55 -5.90 -27.80 -14.74
C ALA A 55 -6.62 -28.99 -15.40
N GLY A 56 -7.16 -29.93 -14.61
CA GLY A 56 -7.96 -31.05 -15.11
C GLY A 56 -9.27 -30.57 -15.78
N LEU A 57 -9.97 -29.63 -15.15
CA LEU A 57 -11.17 -28.99 -15.71
C LEU A 57 -10.90 -28.34 -17.07
N LYS A 58 -9.81 -27.57 -17.14
CA LYS A 58 -9.40 -26.94 -18.41
C LYS A 58 -9.09 -27.98 -19.48
N LEU A 59 -8.35 -29.03 -19.14
CA LEU A 59 -8.02 -30.11 -20.06
C LEU A 59 -9.29 -30.84 -20.56
N ALA A 60 -10.26 -31.11 -19.67
CA ALA A 60 -11.53 -31.73 -20.03
C ALA A 60 -12.35 -30.84 -20.99
N VAL A 61 -12.38 -29.53 -20.76
CA VAL A 61 -13.02 -28.55 -21.66
C VAL A 61 -12.31 -28.50 -23.02
N ASP A 62 -10.98 -28.43 -23.03
CA ASP A 62 -10.16 -28.37 -24.24
C ASP A 62 -10.31 -29.65 -25.10
N THR A 63 -10.52 -30.81 -24.46
CA THR A 63 -10.79 -32.11 -25.11
C THR A 63 -12.27 -32.35 -25.40
N ARG A 64 -13.15 -31.43 -25.04
CA ARG A 64 -14.62 -31.50 -25.19
C ARG A 64 -15.27 -32.67 -24.41
N ASP A 65 -14.65 -33.11 -23.34
CA ASP A 65 -15.24 -34.06 -22.40
C ASP A 65 -16.03 -33.30 -21.33
N PHE A 66 -17.23 -32.86 -21.71
CA PHE A 66 -18.07 -32.01 -20.87
C PHE A 66 -18.58 -32.74 -19.62
N LYS A 67 -18.69 -34.07 -19.65
CA LYS A 67 -19.09 -34.84 -18.48
C LYS A 67 -17.98 -34.81 -17.41
N THR A 68 -16.78 -35.11 -17.79
CA THR A 68 -15.59 -35.02 -16.90
C THR A 68 -15.36 -33.58 -16.44
N ALA A 69 -15.60 -32.56 -17.32
CA ALA A 69 -15.53 -31.16 -16.93
C ALA A 69 -16.56 -30.80 -15.81
N GLU A 70 -17.78 -31.28 -15.90
CA GLU A 70 -18.80 -31.10 -14.86
C GLU A 70 -18.42 -31.80 -13.54
N GLU A 71 -17.86 -32.98 -13.61
CA GLU A 71 -17.35 -33.71 -12.43
C GLU A 71 -16.20 -32.94 -11.73
N PHE A 72 -15.26 -32.38 -12.50
CA PHE A 72 -14.20 -31.50 -11.97
C PHE A 72 -14.76 -30.22 -11.38
N ASP A 73 -15.73 -29.57 -12.01
CA ASP A 73 -16.35 -28.34 -11.50
C ASP A 73 -17.05 -28.60 -10.15
N ASN A 74 -17.79 -29.69 -10.03
CA ASN A 74 -18.40 -30.12 -8.77
C ASN A 74 -17.35 -30.41 -7.68
N LEU A 75 -16.24 -31.05 -8.03
CA LEU A 75 -15.17 -31.35 -7.08
C LEU A 75 -14.46 -30.06 -6.65
N LEU A 76 -14.24 -29.11 -7.57
CA LEU A 76 -13.70 -27.80 -7.25
C LEU A 76 -14.56 -27.05 -6.22
N PHE A 77 -15.88 -27.03 -6.44
CA PHE A 77 -16.80 -26.39 -5.50
C PHE A 77 -16.75 -27.03 -4.11
N ARG A 78 -16.79 -28.36 -4.02
CA ARG A 78 -16.65 -29.09 -2.73
C ARG A 78 -15.33 -28.79 -2.03
N SER A 79 -14.24 -28.73 -2.78
CA SER A 79 -12.92 -28.38 -2.28
C SER A 79 -12.84 -26.92 -1.79
N LEU A 80 -13.50 -25.99 -2.49
CA LEU A 80 -13.60 -24.60 -2.05
C LEU A 80 -14.44 -24.49 -0.77
N LEU A 81 -15.59 -25.16 -0.68
CA LEU A 81 -16.44 -25.19 0.52
C LEU A 81 -15.68 -25.69 1.77
N PHE A 82 -14.81 -26.67 1.60
CA PHE A 82 -13.98 -27.17 2.70
C PHE A 82 -13.04 -26.10 3.27
N CYS A 83 -12.46 -25.26 2.42
CA CYS A 83 -11.56 -24.19 2.85
C CYS A 83 -12.29 -22.88 3.23
N ALA A 84 -13.47 -22.63 2.68
CA ALA A 84 -14.18 -21.33 2.77
C ALA A 84 -14.41 -20.83 4.21
N PRO A 85 -14.73 -21.66 5.23
CA PRO A 85 -14.89 -21.19 6.60
C PRO A 85 -13.60 -20.70 7.27
N HIS A 86 -12.44 -20.99 6.67
CA HIS A 86 -11.13 -20.78 7.28
C HIS A 86 -10.23 -19.84 6.47
N TYR A 87 -10.44 -19.76 5.16
CA TYR A 87 -9.59 -18.98 4.24
C TYR A 87 -10.43 -18.00 3.42
N PHE A 88 -10.14 -16.72 3.57
CA PHE A 88 -10.93 -15.66 2.94
C PHE A 88 -10.89 -15.70 1.40
N ASP A 89 -9.75 -16.08 0.80
CA ASP A 89 -9.66 -16.29 -0.66
C ASP A 89 -10.60 -17.42 -1.13
N ALA A 90 -10.69 -18.52 -0.38
CA ALA A 90 -11.59 -19.63 -0.69
C ALA A 90 -13.06 -19.24 -0.48
N TYR A 91 -13.35 -18.49 0.60
CA TYR A 91 -14.69 -17.94 0.84
C TYR A 91 -15.17 -17.07 -0.32
N LEU A 92 -14.37 -16.12 -0.77
CA LEU A 92 -14.70 -15.22 -1.87
C LEU A 92 -14.96 -15.97 -3.19
N GLN A 93 -14.30 -17.10 -3.41
CA GLN A 93 -14.54 -17.94 -4.58
C GLN A 93 -15.77 -18.82 -4.44
N ALA A 94 -15.98 -19.39 -3.25
CA ALA A 94 -17.09 -20.29 -2.97
C ALA A 94 -18.43 -19.55 -2.91
N VAL A 95 -18.48 -18.38 -2.26
CA VAL A 95 -19.73 -17.67 -2.00
C VAL A 95 -20.45 -17.22 -3.28
N GLU A 96 -19.71 -16.94 -4.35
CA GLU A 96 -20.23 -16.57 -5.68
C GLU A 96 -20.11 -17.72 -6.71
N TYR A 97 -19.94 -18.98 -6.25
CA TYR A 97 -19.75 -20.10 -7.16
C TYR A 97 -20.98 -20.26 -8.09
N GLY A 98 -20.78 -20.76 -9.30
CA GLY A 98 -21.84 -20.92 -10.28
C GLY A 98 -22.29 -19.63 -11.02
N LYS A 99 -22.03 -18.43 -10.46
CA LYS A 99 -22.31 -17.19 -11.20
C LYS A 99 -21.44 -17.06 -12.44
N PRO A 100 -21.93 -16.44 -13.53
CA PRO A 100 -21.11 -16.06 -14.67
C PRO A 100 -19.92 -15.18 -14.23
N LEU A 101 -18.77 -15.34 -14.87
CA LEU A 101 -17.51 -14.65 -14.47
C LEU A 101 -17.65 -13.13 -14.43
N ASP A 102 -18.40 -12.55 -15.36
CA ASP A 102 -18.66 -11.11 -15.47
C ASP A 102 -19.58 -10.58 -14.35
N LYS A 103 -20.31 -11.46 -13.68
CA LYS A 103 -21.19 -11.15 -12.53
C LYS A 103 -20.49 -11.36 -11.18
N LYS A 104 -19.33 -12.03 -11.17
CA LYS A 104 -18.56 -12.25 -9.94
C LYS A 104 -17.80 -10.98 -9.55
N PHE A 105 -17.79 -10.70 -8.25
CA PHE A 105 -16.98 -9.60 -7.72
C PHE A 105 -15.49 -9.97 -7.70
N TYR A 106 -15.14 -11.12 -7.13
CA TYR A 106 -13.76 -11.40 -6.75
C TYR A 106 -12.89 -11.91 -7.91
N LEU A 107 -13.33 -12.95 -8.63
CA LEU A 107 -12.47 -13.63 -9.60
C LEU A 107 -11.90 -12.73 -10.70
N PRO A 108 -12.67 -11.79 -11.31
CA PRO A 108 -12.09 -10.89 -12.31
C PRO A 108 -11.02 -9.93 -11.76
N ARG A 109 -11.03 -9.70 -10.44
CA ARG A 109 -10.18 -8.74 -9.72
C ARG A 109 -9.15 -9.41 -8.83
N ARG A 110 -9.12 -10.75 -8.74
CA ARG A 110 -8.31 -11.52 -7.80
C ARG A 110 -6.82 -11.17 -7.88
N HIS A 111 -6.30 -10.90 -9.07
CA HIS A 111 -4.89 -10.61 -9.29
C HIS A 111 -4.41 -9.37 -8.51
N TYR A 112 -5.21 -8.33 -8.37
CA TYR A 112 -4.87 -7.16 -7.56
C TYR A 112 -5.50 -7.17 -6.16
N LEU A 113 -6.65 -7.85 -5.96
CA LEU A 113 -7.31 -7.91 -4.65
C LEU A 113 -6.61 -8.86 -3.67
N LYS A 114 -5.84 -9.84 -4.16
CA LYS A 114 -5.22 -10.89 -3.33
C LYS A 114 -4.39 -10.33 -2.18
N ARG A 115 -3.63 -9.25 -2.39
CA ARG A 115 -2.83 -8.59 -1.34
C ARG A 115 -3.67 -8.11 -0.14
N TYR A 116 -4.89 -7.65 -0.41
CA TYR A 116 -5.81 -7.21 0.65
C TYR A 116 -6.47 -8.40 1.33
N VAL A 117 -6.85 -9.40 0.56
CA VAL A 117 -7.40 -10.66 1.07
C VAL A 117 -6.42 -11.34 2.03
N GLU A 118 -5.12 -11.30 1.76
CA GLU A 118 -4.07 -11.76 2.66
C GLU A 118 -4.04 -10.94 3.97
N GLY A 119 -4.22 -9.62 3.90
CA GLY A 119 -4.35 -8.77 5.09
C GLY A 119 -5.57 -9.13 5.95
N TYR A 120 -6.72 -9.31 5.33
CA TYR A 120 -7.92 -9.78 6.02
C TYR A 120 -7.75 -11.20 6.60
N GLN A 121 -7.03 -12.09 5.91
CA GLN A 121 -6.70 -13.41 6.43
C GLN A 121 -5.86 -13.34 7.71
N GLU A 122 -4.88 -12.44 7.76
CA GLU A 122 -4.07 -12.24 8.97
C GLU A 122 -4.91 -11.70 10.14
N VAL A 123 -5.93 -10.86 9.87
CA VAL A 123 -6.92 -10.45 10.89
C VAL A 123 -7.73 -11.64 11.38
N LEU A 124 -8.26 -12.47 10.48
CA LEU A 124 -9.03 -13.68 10.81
C LEU A 124 -8.23 -14.66 11.67
N GLU A 125 -6.93 -14.78 11.42
CA GLU A 125 -6.01 -15.64 12.15
C GLU A 125 -5.53 -15.02 13.49
N GLY A 126 -5.96 -13.83 13.84
CA GLY A 126 -5.54 -13.12 15.05
C GLY A 126 -4.07 -12.68 15.03
N LYS A 127 -3.46 -12.55 13.85
CA LYS A 127 -2.07 -12.08 13.68
C LYS A 127 -1.96 -10.55 13.71
N LEU A 128 -3.04 -9.85 13.37
CA LEU A 128 -3.12 -8.40 13.36
C LEU A 128 -4.15 -7.90 14.37
N ASP A 129 -3.82 -6.80 15.01
CA ASP A 129 -4.73 -6.00 15.83
C ASP A 129 -5.34 -4.88 15.00
N PHE A 130 -4.64 -4.44 13.95
CA PHE A 130 -5.04 -3.34 13.08
C PHE A 130 -4.68 -3.59 11.63
N LEU A 131 -5.67 -3.41 10.74
CA LEU A 131 -5.48 -3.42 9.29
C LEU A 131 -6.01 -2.13 8.70
N SER A 132 -5.17 -1.41 7.96
CA SER A 132 -5.55 -0.23 7.20
C SER A 132 -5.42 -0.48 5.71
N ILE A 133 -6.48 -0.20 4.95
CA ILE A 133 -6.53 -0.38 3.50
C ILE A 133 -6.91 0.94 2.84
N SER A 134 -6.04 1.43 1.98
CA SER A 134 -6.35 2.60 1.15
C SER A 134 -6.12 2.30 -0.32
N MET A 135 -7.11 2.64 -1.14
CA MET A 135 -7.07 2.50 -2.60
C MET A 135 -8.06 3.48 -3.25
N PRO A 136 -7.93 3.76 -4.55
CA PRO A 136 -8.85 4.61 -5.27
C PRO A 136 -10.31 4.17 -5.16
N LYS A 137 -11.21 5.11 -5.39
CA LYS A 137 -12.67 4.84 -5.41
C LYS A 137 -13.01 3.74 -6.42
N ARG A 138 -14.03 2.93 -6.11
CA ARG A 138 -14.58 1.86 -6.96
C ARG A 138 -13.64 0.68 -7.23
N CYS A 139 -12.48 0.61 -6.60
CA CYS A 139 -11.55 -0.52 -6.73
C CYS A 139 -11.90 -1.73 -5.86
N GLY A 140 -12.99 -1.69 -5.08
CA GLY A 140 -13.54 -2.86 -4.38
C GLY A 140 -13.40 -2.85 -2.86
N LYS A 141 -13.01 -1.73 -2.23
CA LYS A 141 -12.82 -1.59 -0.76
C LYS A 141 -14.01 -2.12 0.04
N SER A 142 -15.13 -1.40 -0.05
CA SER A 142 -16.34 -1.69 0.74
C SER A 142 -16.89 -3.09 0.45
N GLN A 143 -16.79 -3.56 -0.81
CA GLN A 143 -17.24 -4.91 -1.16
C GLN A 143 -16.38 -6.01 -0.51
N LEU A 144 -15.05 -5.81 -0.37
CA LEU A 144 -14.21 -6.71 0.43
C LEU A 144 -14.61 -6.68 1.91
N GLY A 145 -14.90 -5.48 2.45
CA GLY A 145 -15.39 -5.33 3.82
C GLY A 145 -16.71 -6.04 4.08
N ILE A 146 -17.69 -5.91 3.16
CA ILE A 146 -18.96 -6.64 3.20
C ILE A 146 -18.73 -8.15 3.23
N ASN A 147 -17.90 -8.66 2.33
CA ASN A 147 -17.59 -10.08 2.27
C ASN A 147 -16.87 -10.57 3.53
N PHE A 148 -15.93 -9.80 4.07
CA PHE A 148 -15.23 -10.16 5.29
C PHE A 148 -16.15 -10.14 6.50
N THR A 149 -17.02 -9.13 6.61
CA THR A 149 -18.07 -9.05 7.63
C THR A 149 -18.97 -10.27 7.57
N ASN A 150 -19.43 -10.67 6.38
CA ASN A 150 -20.26 -11.85 6.20
C ASN A 150 -19.53 -13.14 6.59
N MET A 151 -18.28 -13.30 6.18
CA MET A 151 -17.48 -14.46 6.58
C MET A 151 -17.32 -14.57 8.10
N LEU A 152 -16.97 -13.46 8.76
CA LEU A 152 -16.85 -13.43 10.22
C LEU A 152 -18.18 -13.70 10.91
N SER A 153 -19.27 -13.12 10.40
CA SER A 153 -20.63 -13.29 10.95
C SER A 153 -21.11 -14.74 10.79
N GLY A 154 -20.81 -15.36 9.66
CA GLY A 154 -21.11 -16.77 9.43
C GLY A 154 -20.31 -17.70 10.31
N LYS A 155 -19.03 -17.42 10.50
CA LYS A 155 -18.11 -18.22 11.32
C LYS A 155 -18.33 -18.05 12.83
N PHE A 156 -18.67 -16.85 13.27
CA PHE A 156 -18.85 -16.47 14.68
C PHE A 156 -20.20 -15.73 14.90
N PRO A 157 -21.34 -16.40 14.66
CA PRO A 157 -22.65 -15.74 14.67
C PRO A 157 -23.10 -15.22 16.03
N ASP A 158 -22.45 -15.66 17.11
CA ASP A 158 -22.64 -15.24 18.49
C ASP A 158 -21.83 -13.99 18.87
N ARG A 159 -20.94 -13.53 17.99
CA ARG A 159 -20.10 -12.33 18.20
C ARG A 159 -20.63 -11.15 17.39
N SER A 160 -20.37 -9.94 17.91
CA SER A 160 -20.82 -8.69 17.30
C SER A 160 -19.76 -8.03 16.44
N THR A 161 -20.12 -7.70 15.21
CA THR A 161 -19.35 -6.82 14.32
C THR A 161 -20.02 -5.45 14.27
N LEU A 162 -19.26 -4.40 14.59
CA LEU A 162 -19.69 -3.03 14.44
C LEU A 162 -19.05 -2.41 13.21
N MET A 163 -19.87 -1.99 12.26
CA MET A 163 -19.45 -1.21 11.09
C MET A 163 -19.85 0.25 11.30
N GLU A 164 -18.88 1.16 11.14
CA GLU A 164 -19.10 2.60 11.17
C GLU A 164 -18.58 3.22 9.86
N GLY A 165 -19.34 4.15 9.29
CA GLY A 165 -18.96 4.86 8.07
C GLY A 165 -19.57 6.25 8.00
N THR A 166 -19.11 7.08 7.05
CA THR A 166 -19.69 8.42 6.91
C THR A 166 -21.02 8.39 6.18
N GLY A 167 -21.98 9.17 6.65
CA GLY A 167 -23.29 9.31 6.02
C GLY A 167 -24.19 8.08 6.08
N ASP A 168 -25.51 8.29 6.05
CA ASP A 168 -26.49 7.20 6.18
C ASP A 168 -26.56 6.32 4.93
N ASP A 169 -26.37 6.87 3.73
CA ASP A 169 -26.47 6.13 2.46
C ASP A 169 -25.37 5.08 2.31
N LEU A 170 -24.14 5.40 2.69
CA LEU A 170 -23.02 4.45 2.66
C LEU A 170 -23.28 3.30 3.63
N VAL A 171 -23.67 3.63 4.85
CA VAL A 171 -23.98 2.66 5.91
C VAL A 171 -25.15 1.75 5.51
N GLN A 172 -26.20 2.35 4.92
CA GLN A 172 -27.34 1.59 4.40
C GLN A 172 -26.94 0.67 3.23
N SER A 173 -26.06 1.13 2.35
CA SER A 173 -25.52 0.32 1.25
C SER A 173 -24.71 -0.87 1.76
N PHE A 174 -23.87 -0.65 2.77
CA PHE A 174 -23.10 -1.73 3.39
C PHE A 174 -24.01 -2.78 4.06
N TYR A 175 -24.99 -2.33 4.84
CA TYR A 175 -26.00 -3.19 5.46
C TYR A 175 -26.75 -4.03 4.43
N LYS A 176 -27.26 -3.40 3.35
CA LYS A 176 -27.93 -4.11 2.25
C LYS A 176 -27.01 -5.11 1.56
N GLY A 177 -25.74 -4.72 1.36
CA GLY A 177 -24.72 -5.60 0.81
C GLY A 177 -24.50 -6.85 1.67
N CYS A 178 -24.44 -6.71 3.00
CA CYS A 178 -24.38 -7.87 3.89
C CYS A 178 -25.62 -8.78 3.77
N LEU A 179 -26.79 -8.18 3.74
CA LEU A 179 -28.06 -8.94 3.63
C LEU A 179 -28.20 -9.68 2.30
N GLU A 180 -27.72 -9.11 1.21
CA GLU A 180 -27.81 -9.72 -0.12
C GLU A 180 -27.24 -11.14 -0.14
N TYR A 181 -26.04 -11.33 0.43
CA TYR A 181 -25.39 -12.64 0.51
C TYR A 181 -26.15 -13.65 1.38
N ILE A 182 -26.85 -13.17 2.39
CA ILE A 182 -27.57 -14.00 3.37
C ILE A 182 -28.99 -14.34 2.86
N GLN A 183 -29.65 -13.39 2.19
CA GLN A 183 -31.06 -13.52 1.79
C GLN A 183 -31.26 -14.08 0.39
N GLN A 184 -30.22 -14.21 -0.42
CA GLN A 184 -30.30 -14.71 -1.80
C GLN A 184 -29.55 -16.05 -1.96
N PRO A 185 -30.05 -17.15 -1.36
CA PRO A 185 -29.35 -18.44 -1.39
C PRO A 185 -29.27 -19.08 -2.79
N ASN A 186 -30.05 -18.61 -3.76
CA ASN A 186 -29.94 -19.06 -5.15
C ASN A 186 -28.76 -18.41 -5.89
N ASP A 187 -28.28 -17.26 -5.41
CA ASP A 187 -27.19 -16.50 -6.01
C ASP A 187 -25.89 -16.61 -5.22
N TYR A 188 -25.99 -16.92 -3.93
CA TYR A 188 -24.86 -16.95 -3.02
C TYR A 188 -24.87 -18.17 -2.12
N HIS A 189 -23.72 -18.83 -1.95
CA HIS A 189 -23.56 -20.05 -1.17
C HIS A 189 -23.25 -19.80 0.32
N PHE A 190 -23.82 -18.74 0.91
CA PHE A 190 -23.55 -18.40 2.32
C PHE A 190 -23.92 -19.55 3.27
N TYR A 191 -25.08 -20.19 3.08
CA TYR A 191 -25.52 -21.29 3.95
C TYR A 191 -24.87 -22.63 3.64
N ASP A 192 -24.31 -22.80 2.44
CA ASP A 192 -23.50 -23.98 2.13
C ASP A 192 -22.15 -23.91 2.87
N ILE A 193 -21.63 -22.69 3.09
CA ILE A 193 -20.41 -22.45 3.85
C ILE A 193 -20.68 -22.46 5.35
N PHE A 194 -21.78 -21.85 5.81
CA PHE A 194 -22.13 -21.67 7.23
C PHE A 194 -23.56 -22.18 7.51
N PRO A 195 -23.81 -23.49 7.50
CA PRO A 195 -25.17 -24.05 7.60
C PRO A 195 -25.87 -23.76 8.93
N GLU A 196 -25.12 -23.53 10.01
CA GLU A 196 -25.67 -23.23 11.33
C GLU A 196 -26.03 -21.75 11.52
N SER A 197 -25.49 -20.85 10.70
CA SER A 197 -25.61 -19.39 10.88
C SER A 197 -26.86 -18.82 10.17
N LYS A 198 -28.02 -19.25 10.64
CA LYS A 198 -29.32 -18.87 10.03
C LYS A 198 -29.73 -17.45 10.43
N LEU A 199 -30.32 -16.73 9.48
CA LEU A 199 -30.91 -15.41 9.70
C LEU A 199 -32.12 -15.51 10.64
N VAL A 200 -32.07 -14.80 11.76
CA VAL A 200 -33.16 -14.78 12.76
C VAL A 200 -33.92 -13.46 12.74
N GLN A 201 -33.22 -12.34 12.58
CA GLN A 201 -33.84 -11.02 12.57
C GLN A 201 -33.01 -10.03 11.77
N THR A 202 -33.71 -9.13 11.08
CA THR A 202 -33.15 -7.92 10.48
C THR A 202 -33.99 -6.71 10.89
N ASN A 203 -33.36 -5.54 10.91
CA ASN A 203 -34.06 -4.27 11.06
C ASN A 203 -33.36 -3.24 10.17
N ALA A 204 -34.05 -2.74 9.15
CA ALA A 204 -33.50 -1.81 8.18
C ALA A 204 -33.32 -0.39 8.75
N ASP A 205 -34.15 0.02 9.72
CA ASP A 205 -34.07 1.35 10.32
C ASP A 205 -32.83 1.47 11.23
N THR A 206 -32.59 0.43 12.02
CA THR A 206 -31.43 0.36 12.92
C THR A 206 -30.22 -0.34 12.30
N LYS A 207 -30.35 -0.84 11.07
CA LYS A 207 -29.33 -1.52 10.27
C LYS A 207 -28.62 -2.65 11.02
N VAL A 208 -29.42 -3.55 11.59
CA VAL A 208 -28.93 -4.70 12.36
C VAL A 208 -29.30 -6.03 11.71
N ILE A 209 -28.41 -7.00 11.85
CA ILE A 209 -28.56 -8.39 11.42
C ILE A 209 -28.26 -9.28 12.62
N ASN A 210 -29.19 -10.17 12.97
CA ASN A 210 -28.96 -11.24 13.93
C ASN A 210 -28.97 -12.58 13.21
N LEU A 211 -27.88 -13.31 13.35
CA LEU A 211 -27.77 -14.72 12.97
C LEU A 211 -27.88 -15.57 14.24
N LEU A 212 -28.26 -16.83 14.09
CA LEU A 212 -28.37 -17.85 15.13
C LEU A 212 -29.43 -17.55 16.21
N HIS A 213 -29.35 -16.38 16.89
CA HIS A 213 -30.30 -15.94 17.91
C HIS A 213 -30.34 -14.42 18.03
N LYS A 214 -31.41 -13.91 18.64
CA LYS A 214 -31.50 -12.48 18.97
C LYS A 214 -30.55 -12.17 20.12
N SER A 215 -29.71 -11.16 19.95
CA SER A 215 -28.78 -10.70 20.98
C SER A 215 -28.97 -9.21 21.28
N ARG A 216 -28.58 -8.80 22.49
CA ARG A 216 -28.46 -7.38 22.86
C ARG A 216 -27.48 -6.65 21.95
N PHE A 217 -26.38 -7.31 21.59
CA PHE A 217 -25.41 -6.85 20.61
C PHE A 217 -25.56 -7.74 19.38
N PRO A 218 -26.14 -7.22 18.28
CA PRO A 218 -26.43 -8.04 17.10
C PRO A 218 -25.14 -8.54 16.42
N THR A 219 -25.28 -9.59 15.63
CA THR A 219 -24.16 -10.17 14.87
C THR A 219 -23.51 -9.12 13.96
N VAL A 220 -24.30 -8.27 13.29
CA VAL A 220 -23.83 -7.11 12.53
C VAL A 220 -24.66 -5.89 12.91
N MET A 221 -24.01 -4.79 13.19
CA MET A 221 -24.60 -3.47 13.35
C MET A 221 -23.85 -2.46 12.48
N CYS A 222 -24.59 -1.71 11.66
CA CYS A 222 -24.01 -0.65 10.82
C CYS A 222 -24.52 0.71 11.30
N ARG A 223 -23.62 1.68 11.53
CA ARG A 223 -23.94 3.01 12.04
C ARG A 223 -23.17 4.08 11.29
N SER A 224 -23.73 5.29 11.30
CA SER A 224 -23.01 6.46 10.81
C SER A 224 -22.15 7.07 11.92
N ILE A 225 -20.89 7.39 11.59
CA ILE A 225 -19.97 8.18 12.44
C ILE A 225 -20.59 9.53 12.80
N ASP A 226 -21.37 10.12 11.88
CA ASP A 226 -22.00 11.43 12.03
C ASP A 226 -23.28 11.37 12.88
N ALA A 227 -23.75 10.17 13.20
CA ALA A 227 -24.92 9.98 14.07
C ALA A 227 -24.53 10.09 15.56
N ARG A 228 -25.51 10.47 16.39
CA ARG A 228 -25.30 10.51 17.85
C ARG A 228 -24.84 9.15 18.38
N GLN A 229 -23.63 9.09 18.92
CA GLN A 229 -22.99 7.87 19.42
C GLN A 229 -23.50 7.41 20.80
N VAL A 230 -24.80 7.60 21.07
CA VAL A 230 -25.43 7.14 22.32
C VAL A 230 -26.16 5.82 22.06
N GLY A 231 -25.86 4.81 22.85
CA GLY A 231 -26.57 3.54 22.81
C GLY A 231 -25.68 2.31 22.92
N LEU A 232 -26.36 1.16 22.85
CA LEU A 232 -25.77 -0.15 23.08
C LEU A 232 -25.15 -0.69 21.78
N SER A 233 -23.90 -0.35 21.50
CA SER A 233 -23.09 -1.01 20.47
C SER A 233 -21.78 -1.51 21.08
N GLU A 234 -21.39 -2.70 20.71
CA GLU A 234 -20.16 -3.36 21.15
C GLU A 234 -19.61 -4.18 19.98
N ALA A 235 -18.32 -4.17 19.82
CA ALA A 235 -17.62 -4.99 18.85
C ALA A 235 -16.79 -6.04 19.59
N THR A 236 -17.14 -7.32 19.38
CA THR A 236 -16.43 -8.48 19.95
C THR A 236 -15.78 -9.34 18.87
N ASN A 237 -16.17 -9.13 17.61
CA ASN A 237 -15.67 -9.84 16.45
C ASN A 237 -14.80 -8.95 15.58
N LEU A 238 -15.30 -7.75 15.25
CA LEU A 238 -14.63 -6.78 14.39
C LEU A 238 -15.19 -5.38 14.64
N LEU A 239 -14.32 -4.38 14.74
CA LEU A 239 -14.66 -2.98 14.48
C LEU A 239 -14.20 -2.62 13.06
N TYR A 240 -15.16 -2.31 12.18
CA TYR A 240 -14.90 -1.99 10.79
C TYR A 240 -15.26 -0.53 10.48
N LEU A 241 -14.30 0.24 10.01
CA LEU A 241 -14.47 1.64 9.64
C LEU A 241 -14.38 1.76 8.10
N ASP A 242 -15.45 2.25 7.45
CA ASP A 242 -15.51 2.39 5.98
C ASP A 242 -15.68 3.85 5.58
N ASP A 243 -14.79 4.34 4.71
CA ASP A 243 -14.80 5.70 4.15
C ASP A 243 -15.23 6.77 5.19
N CYS A 244 -14.35 7.01 6.19
CA CYS A 244 -14.63 7.93 7.31
C CYS A 244 -14.74 9.40 6.92
N VAL A 245 -14.43 9.76 5.68
CA VAL A 245 -14.53 11.12 5.13
C VAL A 245 -15.49 11.09 3.94
N GLU A 246 -16.51 11.97 3.97
CA GLU A 246 -17.56 12.02 2.95
C GLU A 246 -17.02 12.37 1.55
N GLY A 247 -15.96 13.17 1.51
CA GLY A 247 -15.30 13.54 0.27
C GLY A 247 -14.44 14.81 0.39
N ARG A 248 -14.13 15.39 -0.77
CA ARG A 248 -13.19 16.52 -0.88
C ARG A 248 -13.60 17.75 -0.08
N GLU A 249 -14.89 18.10 -0.06
CA GLU A 249 -15.36 19.31 0.63
C GLU A 249 -15.16 19.19 2.14
N GLU A 250 -15.43 18.03 2.71
CA GLU A 250 -15.15 17.77 4.11
C GLU A 250 -13.63 17.72 4.38
N ALA A 251 -12.87 17.07 3.50
CA ALA A 251 -11.41 16.94 3.63
C ALA A 251 -10.64 18.27 3.62
N LYS A 252 -11.19 19.32 2.97
CA LYS A 252 -10.62 20.67 2.98
C LYS A 252 -10.83 21.41 4.30
N ASN A 253 -11.76 20.94 5.14
CA ASN A 253 -12.08 21.57 6.42
C ASN A 253 -11.38 20.83 7.56
N ARG A 254 -10.24 21.36 7.99
CA ARG A 254 -9.42 20.78 9.07
C ARG A 254 -10.24 20.55 10.34
N GLN A 255 -11.07 21.51 10.75
CA GLN A 255 -11.87 21.39 11.97
C GLN A 255 -12.84 20.19 11.89
N ARG A 256 -13.50 19.98 10.74
CA ARG A 256 -14.38 18.80 10.56
C ARG A 256 -13.63 17.47 10.64
N LEU A 257 -12.39 17.42 10.14
CA LEU A 257 -11.57 16.22 10.26
C LEU A 257 -11.14 15.97 11.70
N ASP A 258 -10.79 17.03 12.43
CA ASP A 258 -10.44 16.95 13.85
C ASP A 258 -11.65 16.54 14.70
N ASP A 259 -12.84 17.12 14.46
CA ASP A 259 -14.10 16.74 15.13
C ASP A 259 -14.43 15.24 14.87
N LYS A 260 -14.27 14.78 13.62
CA LYS A 260 -14.46 13.37 13.26
C LYS A 260 -13.47 12.45 13.96
N TRP A 261 -12.22 12.87 14.04
CA TRP A 261 -11.21 12.13 14.79
C TRP A 261 -11.56 12.02 16.28
N GLU A 262 -12.06 13.09 16.90
CA GLU A 262 -12.53 13.06 18.29
C GLU A 262 -13.64 12.02 18.49
N VAL A 263 -14.63 11.96 17.60
CA VAL A 263 -15.69 10.96 17.66
C VAL A 263 -15.13 9.54 17.49
N ILE A 264 -14.25 9.32 16.51
CA ILE A 264 -13.67 7.99 16.27
C ILE A 264 -12.81 7.56 17.46
N SER A 265 -11.92 8.40 17.92
CA SER A 265 -10.99 8.07 19.00
C SER A 265 -11.65 7.99 20.38
N GLY A 266 -12.61 8.87 20.66
CA GLY A 266 -13.29 8.97 21.96
C GLY A 266 -14.46 8.00 22.11
N ASP A 267 -15.31 7.89 21.09
CA ASP A 267 -16.58 7.17 21.21
C ASP A 267 -16.60 5.81 20.51
N ILE A 268 -15.96 5.68 19.32
CA ILE A 268 -16.11 4.49 18.48
C ILE A 268 -15.08 3.42 18.85
N ILE A 269 -13.80 3.79 18.97
CA ILE A 269 -12.74 2.82 19.31
C ILE A 269 -12.99 2.16 20.66
N GLY A 270 -13.51 2.91 21.63
CA GLY A 270 -13.88 2.37 22.95
C GLY A 270 -15.02 1.34 22.95
N ARG A 271 -15.67 1.08 21.79
CA ARG A 271 -16.69 0.03 21.66
C ARG A 271 -16.11 -1.34 21.32
N ALA A 272 -14.88 -1.38 20.82
CA ALA A 272 -14.16 -2.63 20.64
C ALA A 272 -13.64 -3.11 22.00
N ILE A 273 -14.04 -4.31 22.41
CA ILE A 273 -13.47 -4.94 23.61
C ILE A 273 -12.02 -5.31 23.37
N GLU A 274 -11.26 -5.48 24.44
CA GLU A 274 -9.86 -5.88 24.36
C GLU A 274 -9.67 -7.14 23.49
N GLY A 275 -8.74 -7.08 22.54
CA GLY A 275 -8.47 -8.17 21.59
C GLY A 275 -9.34 -8.16 20.33
N THR A 276 -10.33 -7.27 20.22
CA THR A 276 -11.08 -7.11 18.96
C THR A 276 -10.24 -6.39 17.93
N PRO A 277 -10.05 -6.96 16.73
CA PRO A 277 -9.32 -6.30 15.66
C PRO A 277 -10.08 -5.10 15.11
N ILE A 278 -9.33 -4.10 14.67
CA ILE A 278 -9.85 -2.90 14.01
C ILE A 278 -9.39 -2.92 12.55
N VAL A 279 -10.34 -2.75 11.64
CA VAL A 279 -10.06 -2.58 10.20
C VAL A 279 -10.58 -1.23 9.75
N ILE A 280 -9.74 -0.44 9.10
CA ILE A 280 -10.15 0.81 8.46
C ILE A 280 -9.88 0.74 6.95
N CYS A 281 -10.91 1.04 6.18
CA CYS A 281 -10.84 1.13 4.73
C CYS A 281 -11.26 2.52 4.26
N GLY A 282 -10.58 3.05 3.25
CA GLY A 282 -11.00 4.34 2.69
C GLY A 282 -10.12 4.80 1.54
N THR A 283 -10.47 5.96 1.04
CA THR A 283 -9.63 6.75 0.14
C THR A 283 -8.94 7.82 0.97
N ARG A 284 -7.64 8.03 0.75
CA ARG A 284 -6.92 9.12 1.40
C ARG A 284 -7.33 10.44 0.77
N TYR A 285 -7.66 11.41 1.59
CA TYR A 285 -8.05 12.74 1.13
C TYR A 285 -7.16 13.85 1.68
N SER A 286 -6.61 13.65 2.87
CA SER A 286 -5.84 14.65 3.59
C SER A 286 -4.79 13.96 4.47
N LEU A 287 -3.71 14.68 4.79
CA LEU A 287 -2.78 14.26 5.85
C LEU A 287 -3.47 14.09 7.21
N TYR A 288 -4.57 14.82 7.40
CA TYR A 288 -5.32 14.90 8.65
C TYR A 288 -6.61 14.07 8.64
N ASP A 289 -6.74 13.17 7.66
CA ASP A 289 -7.90 12.27 7.65
C ASP A 289 -7.80 11.22 8.79
N PRO A 290 -8.94 10.67 9.24
CA PRO A 290 -8.97 9.69 10.31
C PRO A 290 -8.11 8.44 10.03
N ILE A 291 -7.89 8.09 8.75
CA ILE A 291 -7.05 6.94 8.38
C ILE A 291 -5.61 7.19 8.81
N GLY A 292 -5.04 8.35 8.45
CA GLY A 292 -3.67 8.72 8.83
C GLY A 292 -3.49 8.81 10.34
N HIS A 293 -4.44 9.44 11.03
CA HIS A 293 -4.42 9.52 12.50
C HIS A 293 -4.46 8.15 13.16
N LEU A 294 -5.34 7.27 12.71
CA LEU A 294 -5.47 5.93 13.29
C LEU A 294 -4.24 5.06 13.02
N GLN A 295 -3.67 5.15 11.83
CA GLN A 295 -2.40 4.47 11.50
C GLN A 295 -1.27 4.90 12.45
N GLU A 296 -1.13 6.20 12.68
CA GLU A 296 -0.10 6.74 13.58
C GLU A 296 -0.32 6.28 15.03
N GLU A 297 -1.57 6.38 15.50
CA GLU A 297 -1.90 6.04 16.88
C GLU A 297 -1.71 4.55 17.17
N MET A 298 -2.15 3.67 16.27
CA MET A 298 -1.98 2.23 16.43
C MET A 298 -0.50 1.81 16.43
N ARG A 299 0.34 2.47 15.62
CA ARG A 299 1.79 2.26 15.65
C ARG A 299 2.41 2.72 16.97
N LYS A 300 2.04 3.91 17.46
CA LYS A 300 2.52 4.44 18.76
C LYS A 300 2.18 3.51 19.93
N GLN A 301 1.01 2.89 19.88
CA GLN A 301 0.56 1.93 20.89
C GLN A 301 1.24 0.56 20.77
N GLY A 302 2.09 0.34 19.76
CA GLY A 302 2.79 -0.93 19.55
C GLY A 302 1.87 -2.08 19.11
N LYS A 303 0.71 -1.76 18.50
CA LYS A 303 -0.20 -2.78 17.96
C LYS A 303 0.40 -3.48 16.75
N ARG A 304 0.00 -4.74 16.52
CA ARG A 304 0.38 -5.49 15.32
C ARG A 304 -0.40 -4.95 14.14
N CYS A 305 0.27 -4.06 13.37
CA CYS A 305 -0.35 -3.28 12.31
C CYS A 305 0.07 -3.77 10.93
N LYS A 306 -0.87 -3.79 9.98
CA LYS A 306 -0.59 -3.88 8.55
C LYS A 306 -1.28 -2.73 7.82
N ILE A 307 -0.52 -1.99 7.02
CA ILE A 307 -1.01 -0.85 6.24
C ILE A 307 -0.77 -1.16 4.77
N ILE A 308 -1.84 -1.11 3.98
CA ILE A 308 -1.82 -1.39 2.54
C ILE A 308 -2.37 -0.17 1.83
N GLU A 309 -1.49 0.67 1.32
CA GLU A 309 -1.84 1.83 0.50
C GLU A 309 -1.43 1.54 -0.94
N THR A 310 -2.40 1.51 -1.85
CA THR A 310 -2.12 1.15 -3.24
C THR A 310 -2.45 2.31 -4.15
N PRO A 311 -1.44 2.89 -4.82
CA PRO A 311 -1.65 3.94 -5.79
C PRO A 311 -2.39 3.43 -7.03
N ALA A 312 -3.12 4.30 -7.71
CA ALA A 312 -3.80 3.99 -8.97
C ALA A 312 -2.81 3.60 -10.07
N LEU A 313 -1.74 4.37 -10.19
CA LEU A 313 -0.61 4.12 -11.07
C LEU A 313 0.60 3.72 -10.22
N ASP A 314 1.24 2.64 -10.60
CA ASP A 314 2.50 2.21 -9.99
C ASP A 314 3.56 3.32 -10.16
N PRO A 315 4.23 3.76 -9.10
CA PRO A 315 5.16 4.90 -9.17
C PRO A 315 6.41 4.61 -10.02
N VAL A 316 6.75 3.34 -10.26
CA VAL A 316 7.92 2.93 -11.03
C VAL A 316 7.58 2.70 -12.49
N THR A 317 6.52 1.93 -12.76
CA THR A 317 6.14 1.53 -14.12
C THR A 317 5.16 2.49 -14.79
N ASP A 318 4.50 3.36 -14.03
CA ASP A 318 3.38 4.23 -14.45
C ASP A 318 2.22 3.42 -15.07
N GLU A 319 2.07 2.15 -14.66
CA GLU A 319 1.00 1.27 -15.09
C GLU A 319 -0.09 1.15 -14.01
N SER A 320 -1.31 0.84 -14.45
CA SER A 320 -2.45 0.68 -13.53
C SER A 320 -2.29 -0.53 -12.60
N ASN A 321 -2.46 -0.31 -11.32
CA ASN A 321 -2.54 -1.37 -10.32
C ASN A 321 -3.93 -2.04 -10.25
N PHE A 322 -4.94 -1.56 -11.00
CA PHE A 322 -6.34 -1.95 -10.84
C PHE A 322 -7.02 -2.38 -12.15
N GLU A 323 -6.28 -2.51 -13.25
CA GLU A 323 -6.85 -2.94 -14.53
C GLU A 323 -7.45 -4.35 -14.41
N TYR A 324 -8.69 -4.52 -14.87
CA TYR A 324 -9.33 -5.84 -14.99
C TYR A 324 -10.35 -5.84 -16.12
N ILE A 325 -10.87 -7.03 -16.45
CA ILE A 325 -11.89 -7.20 -17.51
C ILE A 325 -13.27 -7.25 -16.86
N ARG A 326 -14.18 -6.38 -17.33
CA ARG A 326 -15.60 -6.38 -16.99
C ARG A 326 -16.42 -6.39 -18.27
N GLU A 327 -17.30 -7.36 -18.41
CA GLU A 327 -18.19 -7.49 -19.59
C GLU A 327 -17.40 -7.40 -20.92
N GLY A 328 -16.24 -8.09 -20.98
CA GLY A 328 -15.36 -8.11 -22.15
C GLY A 328 -14.56 -6.83 -22.41
N ARG A 329 -14.64 -5.83 -21.53
CA ARG A 329 -13.91 -4.56 -21.65
C ARG A 329 -12.89 -4.41 -20.52
N LYS A 330 -11.71 -3.86 -20.84
CA LYS A 330 -10.75 -3.43 -19.83
C LYS A 330 -11.28 -2.19 -19.13
N VAL A 331 -11.24 -2.19 -17.81
CA VAL A 331 -11.61 -1.06 -16.96
C VAL A 331 -10.47 -0.74 -16.01
N PHE A 332 -10.42 0.51 -15.53
CA PHE A 332 -9.31 1.05 -14.73
C PHE A 332 -7.95 0.87 -15.41
N THR A 333 -7.93 1.13 -16.72
CA THR A 333 -6.72 1.03 -17.54
C THR A 333 -5.71 2.11 -17.13
N THR A 334 -4.45 1.90 -17.50
CA THR A 334 -3.40 2.91 -17.34
C THR A 334 -3.80 4.25 -17.96
N GLN A 335 -4.40 4.23 -19.17
CA GLN A 335 -4.85 5.46 -19.82
C GLN A 335 -5.95 6.17 -19.03
N TYR A 336 -6.92 5.43 -18.48
CA TYR A 336 -7.97 6.01 -17.64
C TYR A 336 -7.40 6.81 -16.45
N PHE A 337 -6.40 6.26 -15.76
CA PHE A 337 -5.80 6.97 -14.62
C PHE A 337 -4.88 8.12 -15.06
N ARG A 338 -4.23 8.02 -16.20
CA ARG A 338 -3.48 9.15 -16.79
C ARG A 338 -4.40 10.31 -17.15
N ASP A 339 -5.56 10.03 -17.76
CA ASP A 339 -6.58 11.04 -18.06
C ASP A 339 -7.09 11.71 -16.77
N GLN A 340 -7.27 10.93 -15.67
CA GLN A 340 -7.63 11.51 -14.36
C GLN A 340 -6.50 12.42 -13.83
N ARG A 341 -5.24 12.05 -14.00
CA ARG A 341 -4.09 12.86 -13.58
C ARG A 341 -4.01 14.19 -14.33
N GLU A 342 -4.39 14.20 -15.60
CA GLU A 342 -4.42 15.43 -16.40
C GLU A 342 -5.62 16.34 -16.05
N MET A 343 -6.77 15.78 -15.67
CA MET A 343 -7.97 16.52 -15.31
C MET A 343 -7.96 17.12 -13.91
N LEU A 344 -7.22 16.53 -12.99
CA LEU A 344 -7.23 16.89 -11.58
C LEU A 344 -6.01 17.72 -11.21
N SER A 345 -6.12 18.49 -10.11
CA SER A 345 -4.91 19.08 -9.51
C SER A 345 -3.99 17.98 -8.99
N ALA A 346 -2.68 18.27 -8.94
CA ALA A 346 -1.70 17.34 -8.40
C ALA A 346 -2.06 16.87 -6.97
N GLU A 347 -2.50 17.81 -6.11
CA GLU A 347 -2.96 17.50 -4.74
C GLU A 347 -4.11 16.49 -4.73
N GLN A 348 -5.08 16.66 -5.62
CA GLN A 348 -6.24 15.76 -5.70
C GLN A 348 -5.87 14.39 -6.24
N PHE A 349 -5.04 14.34 -7.28
CA PHE A 349 -4.61 13.07 -7.84
C PHE A 349 -3.71 12.29 -6.88
N GLU A 350 -2.72 12.96 -6.27
CA GLU A 350 -1.82 12.33 -5.31
C GLU A 350 -2.58 11.82 -4.07
N SER A 351 -3.55 12.57 -3.55
CA SER A 351 -4.32 12.11 -2.40
C SER A 351 -5.29 10.98 -2.76
N GLU A 352 -6.23 11.21 -3.69
CA GLU A 352 -7.35 10.29 -3.91
C GLU A 352 -7.00 9.09 -4.78
N PHE A 353 -6.05 9.25 -5.70
CA PHE A 353 -5.66 8.19 -6.62
C PHE A 353 -4.33 7.54 -6.23
N GLN A 354 -3.33 8.30 -5.82
CA GLN A 354 -2.04 7.75 -5.40
C GLN A 354 -1.97 7.41 -3.91
N GLN A 355 -3.00 7.72 -3.13
CA GLN A 355 -3.10 7.50 -1.69
C GLN A 355 -1.99 8.21 -0.88
N GLN A 356 -1.43 9.28 -1.44
CA GLN A 356 -0.36 10.09 -0.86
C GLN A 356 -0.81 11.54 -0.68
N PRO A 357 -1.65 11.83 0.33
CA PRO A 357 -2.10 13.19 0.57
C PRO A 357 -0.94 14.09 1.00
N PHE A 358 -0.92 15.33 0.48
CA PHE A 358 -0.02 16.39 0.90
C PHE A 358 -0.77 17.72 0.94
N GLU A 359 -0.25 18.68 1.68
CA GLU A 359 -0.82 20.02 1.76
C GLU A 359 -0.16 20.95 0.73
N ALA A 360 -0.93 21.42 -0.26
CA ALA A 360 -0.43 22.42 -1.21
C ALA A 360 -0.23 23.81 -0.56
N LYS A 361 -0.96 24.12 0.52
CA LYS A 361 -0.73 25.35 1.31
C LYS A 361 0.53 25.23 2.14
N GLY A 362 1.50 26.10 1.87
CA GLY A 362 2.77 26.13 2.58
C GLY A 362 3.86 25.26 1.96
N ILE A 363 3.69 24.80 0.70
CA ILE A 363 4.79 24.20 -0.08
C ILE A 363 5.98 25.14 -0.02
N LEU A 364 7.12 24.58 0.38
CA LEU A 364 8.34 25.37 0.56
C LEU A 364 9.05 25.60 -0.77
N PHE A 365 8.92 24.66 -1.71
CA PHE A 365 9.54 24.70 -3.04
C PHE A 365 8.46 24.58 -4.14
N PRO A 366 7.63 25.63 -4.37
CA PRO A 366 6.59 25.55 -5.39
C PRO A 366 7.19 25.34 -6.77
N GLU A 367 6.67 24.41 -7.55
CA GLU A 367 7.22 24.05 -8.86
C GLU A 367 7.32 25.26 -9.81
N ALA A 368 6.33 26.16 -9.77
CA ALA A 368 6.32 27.39 -10.55
C ALA A 368 7.42 28.40 -10.17
N SER A 369 8.04 28.25 -8.99
CA SER A 369 9.12 29.11 -8.50
C SER A 369 10.49 28.49 -8.68
N MET A 370 10.59 27.23 -9.15
CA MET A 370 11.86 26.54 -9.34
C MET A 370 12.46 26.88 -10.70
N ASN A 371 13.74 27.32 -10.72
CA ASN A 371 14.43 27.56 -11.97
C ASN A 371 14.67 26.24 -12.71
N ARG A 372 14.47 26.27 -14.05
CA ARG A 372 14.65 25.11 -14.92
C ARG A 372 15.71 25.38 -15.97
N TYR A 373 16.44 24.36 -16.39
CA TYR A 373 17.40 24.46 -17.48
C TYR A 373 17.22 23.32 -18.48
N PHE A 374 17.50 23.61 -19.76
CA PHE A 374 17.55 22.64 -20.84
C PHE A 374 18.98 22.22 -21.17
N GLU A 375 19.93 23.15 -21.03
CA GLU A 375 21.35 22.94 -21.30
C GLU A 375 22.17 23.68 -20.24
N LEU A 376 23.35 23.16 -19.92
CA LEU A 376 24.30 23.85 -19.05
C LEU A 376 24.95 25.02 -19.80
N PRO A 377 25.48 26.03 -19.10
CA PRO A 377 26.23 27.10 -19.73
C PRO A 377 27.37 26.55 -20.60
N VAL A 378 27.35 26.87 -21.90
CA VAL A 378 28.37 26.39 -22.87
C VAL A 378 29.53 27.36 -23.05
N ASP A 379 29.41 28.58 -22.56
CA ASP A 379 30.39 29.66 -22.68
C ASP A 379 31.44 29.67 -21.56
N ARG A 380 31.28 28.85 -20.55
CA ARG A 380 32.17 28.78 -19.37
C ARG A 380 32.15 27.38 -18.75
N GLU A 381 33.30 26.98 -18.18
CA GLU A 381 33.40 25.77 -17.37
C GLU A 381 32.85 26.00 -15.96
N PRO A 382 32.35 24.96 -15.29
CA PRO A 382 31.91 25.08 -13.90
C PRO A 382 33.12 25.36 -12.96
N ASP A 383 32.94 26.25 -12.00
CA ASP A 383 33.95 26.53 -10.97
C ASP A 383 34.24 25.27 -10.13
N SER A 384 33.23 24.43 -9.92
CA SER A 384 33.37 23.13 -9.24
C SER A 384 32.17 22.23 -9.55
N ILE A 385 32.40 20.89 -9.45
CA ILE A 385 31.32 19.91 -9.42
C ILE A 385 31.42 19.20 -8.08
N ILE A 386 30.34 19.32 -7.29
CA ILE A 386 30.29 18.80 -5.91
C ILE A 386 29.07 17.92 -5.70
N ALA A 387 29.17 17.04 -4.72
CA ALA A 387 28.06 16.21 -4.28
C ALA A 387 27.89 16.27 -2.76
N VAL A 388 26.67 16.19 -2.29
CA VAL A 388 26.35 16.00 -0.88
C VAL A 388 25.43 14.81 -0.75
N CYS A 389 25.72 13.89 0.17
CA CYS A 389 24.96 12.67 0.38
C CYS A 389 24.36 12.64 1.79
N ASP A 390 23.03 12.57 1.85
CA ASP A 390 22.29 12.12 3.02
C ASP A 390 22.13 10.60 2.91
N THR A 391 22.71 9.87 3.88
CA THR A 391 22.73 8.41 3.86
C THR A 391 21.52 7.86 4.61
N ALA A 392 20.75 6.96 3.99
CA ALA A 392 19.61 6.29 4.63
C ALA A 392 20.00 5.63 5.96
N ASP A 393 19.23 5.88 7.01
CA ASP A 393 19.56 5.42 8.37
C ASP A 393 18.92 4.08 8.73
N LYS A 394 17.66 3.81 8.39
CA LYS A 394 16.95 2.50 8.51
C LYS A 394 15.61 2.47 7.74
N GLY A 395 15.46 1.47 6.90
CA GLY A 395 14.19 0.80 6.52
C GLY A 395 13.22 1.51 5.60
N ALA A 396 13.14 2.83 5.54
CA ALA A 396 12.21 3.55 4.65
C ALA A 396 12.79 4.89 4.15
N ASP A 397 14.03 5.22 4.55
CA ASP A 397 14.66 6.47 4.17
C ASP A 397 15.44 6.29 2.86
N TYR A 398 15.44 7.32 2.02
CA TYR A 398 16.18 7.32 0.77
C TYR A 398 17.63 7.72 0.98
N CYS A 399 18.56 7.01 0.33
CA CYS A 399 19.88 7.55 0.06
C CYS A 399 19.72 8.69 -0.95
N SER A 400 19.98 9.92 -0.53
CA SER A 400 19.76 11.12 -1.34
C SER A 400 21.07 11.86 -1.59
N MET A 401 21.56 11.84 -2.85
CA MET A 401 22.82 12.46 -3.24
C MET A 401 22.63 13.34 -4.49
N PRO A 402 22.24 14.62 -4.35
CA PRO A 402 22.31 15.58 -5.43
C PRO A 402 23.76 15.91 -5.81
N ILE A 403 24.01 16.01 -7.12
CA ILE A 403 25.27 16.42 -7.72
C ILE A 403 25.07 17.76 -8.42
N ALA A 404 25.88 18.73 -8.11
CA ALA A 404 25.76 20.09 -8.59
C ALA A 404 27.00 20.59 -9.33
N ALA A 405 26.79 21.18 -10.50
CA ALA A 405 27.77 22.01 -11.20
C ALA A 405 27.56 23.49 -10.79
N VAL A 406 28.57 24.12 -10.29
CA VAL A 406 28.53 25.48 -9.73
C VAL A 406 29.17 26.46 -10.70
N TYR A 407 28.46 27.56 -11.01
CA TYR A 407 28.91 28.63 -11.90
C TYR A 407 28.66 29.99 -11.21
N GLY A 408 29.63 30.43 -10.39
CA GLY A 408 29.45 31.59 -9.52
C GLY A 408 28.34 31.37 -8.50
N ASP A 409 27.29 32.16 -8.57
CA ASP A 409 26.11 32.01 -7.68
C ASP A 409 25.04 31.02 -8.21
N GLU A 410 25.21 30.49 -9.42
CA GLU A 410 24.27 29.58 -10.04
C GLU A 410 24.66 28.11 -9.78
N VAL A 411 23.73 27.30 -9.32
CA VAL A 411 23.92 25.91 -8.91
C VAL A 411 23.04 25.01 -9.75
N TYR A 412 23.61 24.24 -10.66
CA TYR A 412 22.88 23.35 -11.57
C TYR A 412 22.87 21.94 -11.03
N ILE A 413 21.73 21.40 -10.65
CA ILE A 413 21.59 20.00 -10.22
C ILE A 413 21.65 19.12 -11.47
N VAL A 414 22.84 18.57 -11.73
CA VAL A 414 23.14 17.84 -12.97
C VAL A 414 22.76 16.37 -12.87
N ASP A 415 22.76 15.80 -11.67
CA ASP A 415 22.37 14.40 -11.44
C ASP A 415 21.94 14.20 -10.00
N VAL A 416 21.26 13.08 -9.72
CA VAL A 416 20.89 12.67 -8.36
C VAL A 416 20.97 11.15 -8.22
N VAL A 417 21.43 10.66 -7.09
CA VAL A 417 21.12 9.31 -6.60
C VAL A 417 20.00 9.47 -5.60
N PHE A 418 18.88 8.78 -5.83
CA PHE A 418 17.71 8.84 -4.97
C PHE A 418 17.03 7.47 -4.93
N ASP A 419 17.45 6.64 -3.98
CA ASP A 419 17.11 5.21 -3.94
C ASP A 419 16.95 4.74 -2.50
N ASP A 420 15.90 3.95 -2.23
CA ASP A 420 15.59 3.33 -0.93
C ASP A 420 16.12 1.89 -0.81
N SER A 421 16.90 1.44 -1.80
CA SER A 421 17.54 0.14 -1.79
C SER A 421 18.61 0.02 -0.70
N PRO A 422 18.95 -1.23 -0.28
CA PRO A 422 20.00 -1.46 0.71
C PRO A 422 21.35 -0.88 0.32
N PRO A 423 22.23 -0.59 1.31
CA PRO A 423 23.56 0.00 1.08
C PRO A 423 24.47 -0.75 0.10
N GLU A 424 24.24 -2.05 -0.11
CA GLU A 424 24.96 -2.88 -1.09
C GLU A 424 24.66 -2.44 -2.53
N VAL A 425 23.50 -1.83 -2.78
CA VAL A 425 23.08 -1.27 -4.07
C VAL A 425 23.46 0.21 -4.16
N THR A 426 23.11 1.00 -3.14
CA THR A 426 23.28 2.47 -3.19
C THR A 426 24.73 2.93 -3.12
N LYS A 427 25.64 2.21 -2.42
CA LYS A 427 27.07 2.56 -2.40
C LYS A 427 27.75 2.48 -3.76
N PRO A 428 27.63 1.38 -4.54
CA PRO A 428 28.16 1.32 -5.91
C PRO A 428 27.54 2.37 -6.83
N GLU A 429 26.26 2.68 -6.64
CA GLU A 429 25.53 3.68 -7.42
C GLU A 429 26.05 5.09 -7.13
N CYS A 430 26.21 5.46 -5.87
CA CYS A 430 26.86 6.72 -5.49
C CYS A 430 28.27 6.84 -6.08
N ALA A 431 29.09 5.80 -5.98
CA ALA A 431 30.44 5.83 -6.54
C ALA A 431 30.41 6.01 -8.08
N LYS A 432 29.47 5.35 -8.77
CA LYS A 432 29.28 5.49 -10.21
C LYS A 432 28.86 6.92 -10.59
N ALA A 433 27.85 7.48 -9.90
CA ALA A 433 27.35 8.83 -10.17
C ALA A 433 28.46 9.90 -9.95
N LEU A 434 29.29 9.74 -8.91
CA LEU A 434 30.43 10.62 -8.68
C LEU A 434 31.44 10.58 -9.84
N MET A 435 31.72 9.41 -10.39
CA MET A 435 32.64 9.25 -11.52
C MET A 435 32.03 9.77 -12.83
N ASP A 436 30.79 9.44 -13.13
CA ASP A 436 30.12 9.81 -14.37
C ASP A 436 29.97 11.33 -14.50
N ASN A 437 29.80 12.02 -13.36
CA ASN A 437 29.69 13.49 -13.29
C ASN A 437 31.00 14.22 -12.96
N LEU A 438 32.14 13.54 -12.97
CA LEU A 438 33.48 14.12 -12.74
C LEU A 438 33.60 14.86 -11.39
N VAL A 439 32.94 14.39 -10.36
CA VAL A 439 32.94 15.01 -9.03
C VAL A 439 34.33 14.81 -8.37
N VAL A 440 34.95 15.90 -7.94
CA VAL A 440 36.26 15.87 -7.30
C VAL A 440 36.19 15.96 -5.77
N ALA A 441 35.06 16.41 -5.23
CA ALA A 441 34.82 16.49 -3.78
C ALA A 441 33.37 16.19 -3.44
N GLY A 442 33.16 15.34 -2.44
CA GLY A 442 31.85 15.00 -1.91
C GLY A 442 31.79 15.12 -0.39
N THR A 443 30.67 15.58 0.14
CA THR A 443 30.38 15.62 1.58
C THR A 443 29.28 14.66 1.93
N PHE A 444 29.54 13.71 2.81
CA PHE A 444 28.58 12.70 3.26
C PHE A 444 28.18 12.98 4.70
N GLU A 445 26.90 12.89 5.01
CA GLU A 445 26.43 13.02 6.38
C GLU A 445 26.96 11.85 7.22
N SER A 446 27.54 12.15 8.40
CA SER A 446 28.19 11.16 9.26
C SER A 446 27.35 10.71 10.44
N ASN A 447 26.05 11.01 10.44
CA ASN A 447 25.14 10.55 11.47
C ASN A 447 25.00 9.02 11.37
N ASN A 448 24.94 8.33 12.53
CA ASN A 448 24.78 6.87 12.64
C ASN A 448 25.78 6.06 11.78
N ALA A 449 25.31 5.37 10.74
CA ALA A 449 26.10 4.52 9.85
C ALA A 449 26.83 5.28 8.70
N GLY A 450 26.57 6.59 8.54
CA GLY A 450 27.03 7.39 7.39
C GLY A 450 28.55 7.42 7.22
N THR A 451 29.32 7.40 8.31
CA THR A 451 30.80 7.33 8.25
C THR A 451 31.29 6.05 7.57
N TYR A 452 30.65 4.91 7.84
CA TYR A 452 31.01 3.63 7.21
C TYR A 452 30.57 3.61 5.74
N PHE A 453 29.41 4.18 5.44
CA PHE A 453 28.93 4.33 4.07
C PHE A 453 29.91 5.15 3.22
N ALA A 454 30.30 6.33 3.69
CA ALA A 454 31.27 7.20 3.02
C ALA A 454 32.62 6.51 2.78
N ARG A 455 33.11 5.77 3.78
CA ARG A 455 34.39 5.01 3.67
C ARG A 455 34.28 3.92 2.58
N ASP A 456 33.19 3.21 2.53
CA ASP A 456 33.01 2.13 1.56
C ASP A 456 32.87 2.69 0.14
N VAL A 457 32.17 3.82 -0.06
CA VAL A 457 32.13 4.55 -1.35
C VAL A 457 33.54 5.03 -1.73
N GLN A 458 34.31 5.60 -0.80
CA GLN A 458 35.70 6.02 -1.04
C GLN A 458 36.57 4.83 -1.47
N GLN A 459 36.37 3.65 -0.87
CA GLN A 459 37.12 2.45 -1.23
C GLN A 459 36.79 2.03 -2.69
N ILE A 460 35.52 2.03 -3.08
CA ILE A 460 35.09 1.72 -4.45
C ILE A 460 35.72 2.67 -5.47
N LEU A 461 35.77 3.98 -5.17
CA LEU A 461 36.41 4.97 -6.03
C LEU A 461 37.91 4.71 -6.15
N THR A 462 38.60 4.40 -5.03
CA THR A 462 40.01 4.07 -4.98
C THR A 462 40.34 2.83 -5.81
N ASP A 463 39.55 1.77 -5.71
CA ASP A 463 39.69 0.53 -6.47
C ASP A 463 39.54 0.78 -7.98
N ARG A 464 38.72 1.75 -8.35
CA ARG A 464 38.53 2.22 -9.74
C ARG A 464 39.50 3.29 -10.18
N LYS A 465 40.49 3.64 -9.33
CA LYS A 465 41.52 4.66 -9.58
C LYS A 465 40.97 6.05 -9.86
N TYR A 466 39.79 6.35 -9.31
CA TYR A 466 39.16 7.66 -9.43
C TYR A 466 39.48 8.53 -8.22
N VAL A 467 39.91 9.77 -8.50
CA VAL A 467 40.32 10.73 -7.45
C VAL A 467 39.11 11.61 -7.09
N CYS A 468 38.46 11.29 -5.99
CA CYS A 468 37.42 12.10 -5.37
C CYS A 468 37.70 12.16 -3.86
N ASN A 469 37.66 13.33 -3.27
CA ASN A 469 37.87 13.52 -1.82
C ASN A 469 36.53 13.50 -1.11
N ILE A 470 36.18 12.37 -0.50
CA ILE A 470 34.95 12.25 0.32
C ILE A 470 35.26 12.73 1.74
N ARG A 471 34.53 13.73 2.20
CA ARG A 471 34.53 14.23 3.58
C ARG A 471 33.26 13.76 4.29
N THR A 472 33.38 13.55 5.60
CA THR A 472 32.20 13.28 6.44
C THR A 472 31.90 14.47 7.33
N LYS A 473 30.63 14.85 7.45
CA LYS A 473 30.21 15.99 8.26
C LYS A 473 29.03 15.60 9.14
N ARG A 474 29.15 15.85 10.44
CA ARG A 474 28.04 15.60 11.36
C ARG A 474 27.09 16.79 11.36
N THR A 475 25.78 16.52 11.22
CA THR A 475 24.75 17.55 11.29
C THR A 475 24.06 17.50 12.64
N ILE A 476 23.98 18.65 13.33
CA ILE A 476 23.41 18.77 14.68
C ILE A 476 22.11 19.59 14.65
N SER A 477 21.89 20.39 13.59
CA SER A 477 20.71 21.23 13.45
C SER A 477 19.43 20.43 13.18
N ASN A 478 18.29 20.94 13.66
CA ASN A 478 16.99 20.37 13.35
C ASN A 478 16.76 20.39 11.82
N LYS A 479 16.37 19.25 11.25
CA LYS A 479 16.17 19.02 9.82
C LYS A 479 15.19 20.04 9.20
N GLN A 480 14.01 20.18 9.77
CA GLN A 480 12.99 21.11 9.31
C GLN A 480 13.48 22.56 9.27
N THR A 481 14.11 23.02 10.36
CA THR A 481 14.66 24.37 10.45
C THR A 481 15.74 24.62 9.38
N ARG A 482 16.59 23.63 9.11
CA ARG A 482 17.65 23.70 8.09
C ARG A 482 17.06 23.85 6.69
N ILE A 483 16.04 23.04 6.35
CA ILE A 483 15.36 23.09 5.06
C ILE A 483 14.68 24.45 4.86
N GLU A 484 13.99 24.95 5.89
CA GLU A 484 13.34 26.26 5.84
C GLU A 484 14.34 27.39 5.59
N PHE A 485 15.47 27.41 6.28
CA PHE A 485 16.51 28.43 6.10
C PHE A 485 17.20 28.35 4.73
N ALA A 486 17.32 27.19 4.14
CA ALA A 486 17.94 27.00 2.83
C ALA A 486 16.99 27.33 1.67
N SER A 487 15.66 27.30 1.88
CA SER A 487 14.66 27.30 0.83
C SER A 487 14.71 28.53 -0.08
N ASP A 488 14.81 29.73 0.49
CA ASP A 488 14.84 30.99 -0.30
C ASP A 488 16.07 31.04 -1.22
N ASN A 489 17.23 30.55 -0.74
CA ASN A 489 18.45 30.52 -1.52
C ASN A 489 18.40 29.44 -2.62
N ILE A 490 17.83 28.27 -2.31
CA ILE A 490 17.61 27.19 -3.27
C ILE A 490 16.68 27.68 -4.40
N ILE A 491 15.55 28.28 -4.08
CA ILE A 491 14.62 28.83 -5.09
C ILE A 491 15.30 29.85 -5.98
N LYS A 492 16.18 30.69 -5.42
CA LYS A 492 16.79 31.81 -6.14
C LYS A 492 17.98 31.38 -7.01
N HIS A 493 18.80 30.44 -6.57
CA HIS A 493 20.11 30.15 -7.15
C HIS A 493 20.24 28.75 -7.74
N PHE A 494 19.33 27.81 -7.41
CA PHE A 494 19.42 26.42 -7.89
C PHE A 494 18.61 26.26 -9.16
N TYR A 495 19.18 25.58 -10.14
CA TYR A 495 18.60 25.25 -11.43
C TYR A 495 18.45 23.75 -11.55
N PHE A 496 17.26 23.29 -11.91
CA PHE A 496 16.92 21.88 -12.05
C PHE A 496 16.64 21.55 -13.51
N LYS A 497 16.90 20.30 -13.91
CA LYS A 497 16.56 19.85 -15.27
C LYS A 497 15.10 20.14 -15.59
N ASP A 498 14.83 20.58 -16.82
CA ASP A 498 13.47 20.63 -17.31
C ASP A 498 12.85 19.23 -17.30
N PRO A 499 11.56 19.05 -16.97
CA PRO A 499 10.88 17.75 -16.95
C PRO A 499 11.00 16.93 -18.24
N SER A 500 11.24 17.55 -19.39
CA SER A 500 11.48 16.87 -20.67
C SER A 500 12.83 16.16 -20.77
N LEU A 501 13.79 16.46 -19.89
CA LEU A 501 15.16 15.94 -19.92
C LEU A 501 15.34 14.64 -19.09
N TYR A 502 14.31 14.18 -18.40
CA TYR A 502 14.40 12.95 -17.61
C TYR A 502 13.09 12.14 -17.70
N ALA A 503 13.21 10.82 -17.56
CA ALA A 503 12.06 9.94 -17.55
C ALA A 503 11.21 10.15 -16.29
N ARG A 504 9.88 10.05 -16.42
CA ARG A 504 8.92 10.25 -15.32
C ARG A 504 9.11 9.32 -14.11
N ASN A 505 9.71 8.15 -14.34
CA ASN A 505 10.02 7.15 -13.32
C ASN A 505 11.50 7.10 -12.93
N SER A 506 12.29 8.12 -13.31
CA SER A 506 13.70 8.19 -12.93
C SER A 506 13.86 8.63 -11.48
N GLN A 507 15.01 8.35 -10.89
CA GLN A 507 15.39 8.84 -9.55
C GLN A 507 15.33 10.37 -9.49
N TYR A 508 15.68 11.08 -10.57
CA TYR A 508 15.58 12.53 -10.66
C TYR A 508 14.12 13.01 -10.57
N ALA A 509 13.18 12.30 -11.23
CA ALA A 509 11.75 12.63 -11.13
C ALA A 509 11.20 12.41 -9.72
N MET A 510 11.59 11.31 -9.06
CA MET A 510 11.18 11.00 -7.68
C MET A 510 11.75 12.01 -6.69
N PHE A 511 13.01 12.40 -6.86
CA PHE A 511 13.67 13.45 -6.09
C PHE A 511 12.93 14.79 -6.23
N MET A 512 12.66 15.24 -7.46
CA MET A 512 11.93 16.48 -7.71
C MET A 512 10.50 16.46 -7.16
N LYS A 513 9.82 15.31 -7.25
CA LYS A 513 8.49 15.15 -6.65
C LYS A 513 8.56 15.38 -5.13
N GLN A 514 9.52 14.79 -4.44
CA GLN A 514 9.65 14.97 -3.00
C GLN A 514 10.01 16.42 -2.63
N VAL A 515 10.86 17.08 -3.39
CA VAL A 515 11.19 18.51 -3.20
C VAL A 515 9.94 19.39 -3.37
N THR A 516 9.22 19.24 -4.49
CA THR A 516 8.09 20.13 -4.83
C THR A 516 6.81 19.86 -4.03
N THR A 517 6.75 18.76 -3.28
CA THR A 517 5.65 18.44 -2.37
C THR A 517 5.97 18.72 -0.90
N TYR A 518 7.20 19.13 -0.57
CA TYR A 518 7.61 19.42 0.81
C TYR A 518 6.93 20.68 1.37
N THR A 519 6.37 20.58 2.58
CA THR A 519 5.62 21.67 3.22
C THR A 519 6.33 22.22 4.45
N ARG A 520 6.07 23.49 4.80
CA ARG A 520 6.58 24.14 6.01
C ARG A 520 6.22 23.42 7.31
N SER A 521 5.13 22.68 7.32
CA SER A 521 4.71 21.92 8.50
C SER A 521 5.62 20.72 8.81
N GLY A 522 6.48 20.33 7.86
CA GLY A 522 7.37 19.15 7.97
C GLY A 522 6.62 17.80 8.08
N LYS A 523 5.30 17.82 7.95
CA LYS A 523 4.46 16.61 8.00
C LYS A 523 4.30 16.01 6.60
N VAL A 524 5.39 15.53 6.06
CA VAL A 524 5.43 14.79 4.80
C VAL A 524 5.99 13.39 5.08
N PRO A 525 5.57 12.37 4.32
CA PRO A 525 6.05 10.99 4.55
C PRO A 525 7.58 10.85 4.45
N HIS A 526 8.21 11.65 3.60
CA HIS A 526 9.65 11.65 3.34
C HIS A 526 10.15 13.06 3.09
N ASP A 527 11.35 13.37 3.57
CA ASP A 527 11.97 14.69 3.47
C ASP A 527 13.47 14.63 3.08
N ASP A 528 13.92 13.49 2.55
CA ASP A 528 15.34 13.22 2.26
C ASP A 528 15.87 14.07 1.09
N ALA A 529 15.04 14.30 0.06
CA ALA A 529 15.42 15.14 -1.07
C ALA A 529 15.55 16.63 -0.70
N PRO A 530 14.59 17.30 -0.04
CA PRO A 530 14.77 18.68 0.42
C PRO A 530 15.87 18.81 1.48
N ASP A 531 16.10 17.78 2.29
CA ASP A 531 17.18 17.79 3.28
C ASP A 531 18.55 17.75 2.61
N SER A 532 18.78 16.82 1.68
CA SER A 532 20.05 16.76 0.94
C SER A 532 20.33 18.05 0.14
N LEU A 533 19.30 18.72 -0.41
CA LEU A 533 19.45 20.05 -1.01
C LEU A 533 19.86 21.11 0.03
N SER A 534 19.30 21.05 1.23
CA SER A 534 19.68 21.97 2.31
C SER A 534 21.12 21.76 2.78
N LEU A 535 21.57 20.50 2.82
CA LEU A 535 22.96 20.15 3.12
C LEU A 535 23.90 20.66 2.02
N LEU A 536 23.52 20.53 0.75
CA LEU A 536 24.28 21.04 -0.39
C LEU A 536 24.41 22.57 -0.34
N GLU A 537 23.33 23.27 -0.06
CA GLU A 537 23.31 24.72 0.10
C GLU A 537 24.24 25.17 1.25
N ASN A 538 24.17 24.51 2.40
CA ASN A 538 25.05 24.79 3.54
C ASN A 538 26.53 24.53 3.24
N GLU A 539 26.83 23.52 2.42
CA GLU A 539 28.21 23.26 2.00
C GLU A 539 28.74 24.38 1.09
N LEU A 540 27.91 24.86 0.14
CA LEU A 540 28.25 25.95 -0.76
C LEU A 540 28.49 27.27 0.00
N ARG A 541 27.66 27.62 1.00
CA ARG A 541 27.86 28.79 1.85
C ARG A 541 29.20 28.71 2.61
N GLY A 542 29.56 27.51 3.08
CA GLY A 542 30.86 27.29 3.75
C GLY A 542 32.06 27.52 2.83
N LEU A 543 31.92 27.21 1.54
CA LEU A 543 32.96 27.43 0.53
C LEU A 543 33.15 28.93 0.17
N VAL A 544 32.04 29.68 0.04
CA VAL A 544 32.09 31.14 -0.25
C VAL A 544 32.69 31.94 0.91
N GLY A 545 32.57 31.48 2.16
CA GLY A 545 33.16 32.12 3.34
C GLY A 545 34.65 31.85 3.53
N ALA A 546 35.24 30.88 2.84
CA ALA A 546 36.63 30.54 2.93
C ALA A 546 37.43 31.35 1.87
N LYS A 547 38.04 32.48 2.27
CA LYS A 547 39.07 33.12 1.45
C LYS A 547 40.21 32.13 1.26
N VAL A 548 40.40 31.62 0.06
CA VAL A 548 41.58 30.85 -0.33
C VAL A 548 42.73 31.81 -0.48
N GLU A 549 43.61 31.89 0.54
CA GLU A 549 44.93 32.53 0.37
C GLU A 549 45.77 31.62 -0.53
N VAL A 550 45.96 32.04 -1.77
CA VAL A 550 46.89 31.40 -2.70
C VAL A 550 48.31 31.74 -2.29
N PHE A 551 48.96 30.85 -1.56
CA PHE A 551 50.41 30.96 -1.36
C PHE A 551 51.14 30.66 -2.68
N LYS A 552 51.67 31.70 -3.33
CA LYS A 552 52.65 31.54 -4.39
C LYS A 552 53.88 30.86 -3.79
N ARG A 553 54.28 29.71 -4.30
CA ARG A 553 55.58 29.12 -3.99
C ARG A 553 56.67 30.10 -4.43
N PRO A 554 57.63 30.40 -3.58
CA PRO A 554 58.83 31.09 -4.03
C PRO A 554 59.64 30.23 -4.99
N CYS A 555 60.12 30.83 -6.08
CA CYS A 555 60.95 30.19 -7.07
C CYS A 555 62.32 29.78 -6.47
#